data_5bed2de808a79d61ca96a8509623a28a
#
_entry.id   5bed2de808a79d61ca96a8509623a28a
#
_cell.length_a   1.000
_cell.length_b   1.000
_cell.length_c   1.000
_cell.angle_alpha   90.00
_cell.angle_beta   90.00
_cell.angle_gamma   90.00
#
_symmetry.space_group_name_H-M   'P 1'
#
loop_
_entity.id
_entity.type
_entity.pdbx_description
1 polymer ?
#
loop_
_entity_poly.entity_id
_entity_poly.type
_entity_poly.pdbx_seq_one_letter_code
_entity_poly.pdbx_strand_id
1 'polypeptide(L)'
;MKKFLSQGRKEAAIAPASRQSNESNTEKSAKVLFFVCAAFSIVAVFTIVFYLLYVSIPVFREVGLFNFLFKRIWAGSHWSDGLLPSEDAFGIFPAIVSSVVVTAGAVLIGGFLGVCAAIFMVHYCLKKIKGIYVQLINLLAGIPSIVYGFVGLQVLVPLLQKISGAQSGMGPLAAVLVLLSLIHI
;
A
#
# COMPACT_ATOMS: atom_id res chain seq x y z
N MET A 1 -6.01 -44.65 -45.45
CA MET A 1 -5.40 -43.45 -44.87
C MET A 1 -6.09 -42.11 -45.27
N LYS A 2 -6.57 -41.91 -46.48
CA LYS A 2 -7.27 -40.68 -46.93
C LYS A 2 -8.71 -40.49 -46.36
N LYS A 3 -9.40 -41.56 -45.95
CA LYS A 3 -10.76 -41.46 -45.37
C LYS A 3 -10.77 -40.97 -43.91
N PHE A 4 -9.71 -41.22 -43.13
CA PHE A 4 -9.60 -40.74 -41.74
C PHE A 4 -9.33 -39.24 -41.64
N LEU A 5 -8.58 -38.67 -42.60
CA LEU A 5 -8.27 -37.25 -42.65
C LEU A 5 -9.48 -36.38 -43.10
N SER A 6 -10.46 -36.97 -43.81
CA SER A 6 -11.64 -36.26 -44.24
C SER A 6 -12.73 -36.19 -43.16
N GLN A 7 -12.76 -37.11 -42.20
CA GLN A 7 -13.71 -37.10 -41.09
C GLN A 7 -13.29 -36.09 -40.03
N GLY A 8 -12.01 -36.00 -39.68
CA GLY A 8 -11.55 -34.99 -38.71
C GLY A 8 -11.72 -33.52 -39.16
N ARG A 9 -11.72 -33.29 -40.50
CA ARG A 9 -11.96 -31.96 -41.06
C ARG A 9 -13.44 -31.55 -41.04
N LYS A 10 -14.37 -32.52 -41.03
CA LYS A 10 -15.82 -32.24 -40.96
C LYS A 10 -16.31 -32.01 -39.52
N GLU A 11 -15.67 -32.65 -38.54
CA GLU A 11 -15.99 -32.42 -37.13
C GLU A 11 -15.45 -31.05 -36.60
N ALA A 12 -14.34 -30.57 -37.13
CA ALA A 12 -13.82 -29.23 -36.79
C ALA A 12 -14.63 -28.09 -37.39
N ALA A 13 -15.51 -28.38 -38.39
CA ALA A 13 -16.35 -27.36 -39.04
C ALA A 13 -17.75 -27.17 -38.42
N ILE A 14 -18.10 -27.96 -37.41
CA ILE A 14 -19.41 -27.87 -36.73
C ILE A 14 -19.22 -27.43 -35.26
N ALA A 15 -18.47 -26.38 -35.07
CA ALA A 15 -18.62 -25.60 -33.85
C ALA A 15 -19.84 -24.69 -34.05
N PRO A 16 -20.91 -24.82 -33.24
CA PRO A 16 -22.14 -24.08 -33.50
C PRO A 16 -21.87 -22.58 -33.40
N ALA A 17 -22.20 -21.85 -34.46
CA ALA A 17 -22.08 -20.39 -34.55
C ALA A 17 -22.79 -19.66 -33.41
N SER A 18 -23.72 -20.33 -32.73
CA SER A 18 -24.41 -19.88 -31.53
C SER A 18 -23.47 -19.74 -30.32
N ARG A 19 -22.41 -20.54 -30.22
CA ARG A 19 -21.43 -20.46 -29.13
C ARG A 19 -20.53 -19.24 -29.26
N GLN A 20 -20.13 -18.94 -30.49
CA GLN A 20 -19.31 -17.76 -30.79
C GLN A 20 -20.06 -16.42 -30.57
N SER A 21 -21.37 -16.38 -30.92
CA SER A 21 -22.17 -15.17 -30.69
C SER A 21 -22.44 -14.91 -29.21
N ASN A 22 -22.62 -15.98 -28.42
CA ASN A 22 -22.89 -15.86 -26.99
C ASN A 22 -21.61 -15.48 -26.20
N GLU A 23 -20.44 -16.01 -26.60
CA GLU A 23 -19.14 -15.58 -26.06
C GLU A 23 -18.85 -14.11 -26.37
N SER A 24 -19.14 -13.63 -27.57
CA SER A 24 -18.99 -12.23 -27.95
C SER A 24 -19.89 -11.28 -27.16
N ASN A 25 -21.13 -11.66 -26.87
CA ASN A 25 -22.06 -10.84 -26.10
C ASN A 25 -21.68 -10.80 -24.61
N THR A 26 -21.26 -11.92 -24.05
CA THR A 26 -20.79 -11.99 -22.66
C THR A 26 -19.51 -11.18 -22.48
N GLU A 27 -18.59 -11.22 -23.44
CA GLU A 27 -17.38 -10.43 -23.44
C GLU A 27 -17.66 -8.92 -23.52
N LYS A 28 -18.60 -8.51 -24.37
CA LYS A 28 -19.04 -7.10 -24.46
C LYS A 28 -19.68 -6.61 -23.17
N SER A 29 -20.55 -7.43 -22.57
CA SER A 29 -21.20 -7.11 -21.29
C SER A 29 -20.18 -6.99 -20.16
N ALA A 30 -19.18 -7.87 -20.12
CA ALA A 30 -18.08 -7.80 -19.15
C ALA A 30 -17.26 -6.51 -19.35
N LYS A 31 -16.91 -6.16 -20.59
CA LYS A 31 -16.18 -4.91 -20.89
C LYS A 31 -16.96 -3.67 -20.45
N VAL A 32 -18.25 -3.62 -20.72
CA VAL A 32 -19.12 -2.51 -20.27
C VAL A 32 -19.17 -2.44 -18.75
N LEU A 33 -19.33 -3.57 -18.07
CA LEU A 33 -19.36 -3.62 -16.61
C LEU A 33 -18.03 -3.09 -16.02
N PHE A 34 -16.90 -3.57 -16.52
CA PHE A 34 -15.58 -3.10 -16.07
C PHE A 34 -15.38 -1.61 -16.37
N PHE A 35 -15.82 -1.13 -17.53
CA PHE A 35 -15.73 0.28 -17.86
C PHE A 35 -16.57 1.15 -16.91
N VAL A 36 -17.80 0.74 -16.59
CA VAL A 36 -18.66 1.45 -15.64
C VAL A 36 -18.04 1.46 -14.23
N CYS A 37 -17.53 0.32 -13.75
CA CYS A 37 -16.86 0.24 -12.46
C CYS A 37 -15.61 1.12 -12.41
N ALA A 38 -14.82 1.13 -13.49
CA ALA A 38 -13.63 1.99 -13.60
C ALA A 38 -14.01 3.47 -13.60
N ALA A 39 -15.02 3.87 -14.39
CA ALA A 39 -15.52 5.23 -14.43
C ALA A 39 -16.04 5.69 -13.06
N PHE A 40 -16.80 4.85 -12.37
CA PHE A 40 -17.28 5.13 -11.01
C PHE A 40 -16.12 5.32 -10.02
N SER A 41 -15.10 4.46 -10.08
CA SER A 41 -13.92 4.57 -9.23
C SER A 41 -13.16 5.88 -9.47
N ILE A 42 -13.00 6.27 -10.73
CA ILE A 42 -12.36 7.54 -11.10
C ILE A 42 -13.16 8.73 -10.55
N VAL A 43 -14.47 8.74 -10.75
CA VAL A 43 -15.36 9.80 -10.24
C VAL A 43 -15.28 9.88 -8.72
N ALA A 44 -15.30 8.74 -8.01
CA ALA A 44 -15.20 8.71 -6.56
C ALA A 44 -13.87 9.31 -6.07
N VAL A 45 -12.74 8.94 -6.70
CA VAL A 45 -11.42 9.50 -6.33
C VAL A 45 -11.39 11.01 -6.58
N PHE A 46 -11.84 11.47 -7.74
CA PHE A 46 -11.90 12.92 -8.03
C PHE A 46 -12.80 13.65 -7.03
N THR A 47 -13.95 13.10 -6.67
CA THR A 47 -14.86 13.70 -5.69
C THR A 47 -14.16 13.88 -4.33
N ILE A 48 -13.44 12.86 -3.87
CA ILE A 48 -12.69 12.93 -2.62
C ILE A 48 -11.60 14.02 -2.70
N VAL A 49 -10.83 14.05 -3.79
CA VAL A 49 -9.76 15.04 -3.98
C VAL A 49 -10.34 16.46 -3.99
N PHE A 50 -11.39 16.71 -4.77
CA PHE A 50 -12.03 18.03 -4.81
C PHE A 50 -12.63 18.43 -3.46
N TYR A 51 -13.27 17.50 -2.76
CA TYR A 51 -13.78 17.74 -1.42
C TYR A 51 -12.68 18.14 -0.44
N LEU A 52 -11.57 17.38 -0.42
CA LEU A 52 -10.42 17.69 0.45
C LEU A 52 -9.79 19.04 0.11
N LEU A 53 -9.63 19.35 -1.17
CA LEU A 53 -9.13 20.67 -1.61
C LEU A 53 -10.08 21.80 -1.13
N TYR A 54 -11.37 21.64 -1.31
CA TYR A 54 -12.37 22.62 -0.90
C TYR A 54 -12.32 22.89 0.61
N VAL A 55 -12.28 21.83 1.42
CA VAL A 55 -12.19 21.95 2.90
C VAL A 55 -10.85 22.52 3.36
N SER A 56 -9.78 22.37 2.59
CA SER A 56 -8.46 22.88 2.93
C SER A 56 -8.29 24.38 2.64
N ILE A 57 -9.11 24.98 1.78
CA ILE A 57 -9.00 26.40 1.39
C ILE A 57 -9.00 27.36 2.58
N PRO A 58 -9.90 27.26 3.59
CA PRO A 58 -9.90 28.17 4.74
C PRO A 58 -8.58 28.14 5.50
N VAL A 59 -8.05 26.94 5.75
CA VAL A 59 -6.78 26.75 6.49
C VAL A 59 -5.62 27.44 5.76
N PHE A 60 -5.53 27.30 4.45
CA PHE A 60 -4.48 27.95 3.65
C PHE A 60 -4.64 29.47 3.57
N ARG A 61 -5.85 29.99 3.70
CA ARG A 61 -6.09 31.45 3.75
C ARG A 61 -5.68 32.06 5.08
N GLU A 62 -5.91 31.35 6.18
CA GLU A 62 -5.61 31.84 7.54
C GLU A 62 -4.13 31.63 7.89
N VAL A 63 -3.57 30.46 7.67
CA VAL A 63 -2.21 30.10 8.06
C VAL A 63 -1.17 30.49 6.99
N GLY A 64 -1.57 30.50 5.72
CA GLY A 64 -0.69 30.67 4.59
C GLY A 64 0.09 29.40 4.23
N LEU A 65 0.26 29.15 2.93
CA LEU A 65 0.88 27.91 2.43
C LEU A 65 2.33 27.74 2.90
N PHE A 66 3.12 28.81 2.90
CA PHE A 66 4.52 28.76 3.35
C PHE A 66 4.66 28.45 4.82
N ASN A 67 3.83 29.10 5.66
CA ASN A 67 3.83 28.86 7.08
C ASN A 67 3.42 27.42 7.38
N PHE A 68 2.37 26.91 6.72
CA PHE A 68 1.94 25.53 6.85
C PHE A 68 3.03 24.52 6.50
N LEU A 69 3.80 24.75 5.43
CA LEU A 69 4.84 23.81 4.98
C LEU A 69 6.11 23.86 5.85
N PHE A 70 6.54 25.04 6.31
CA PHE A 70 7.86 25.22 6.92
C PHE A 70 7.85 25.45 8.43
N LYS A 71 6.70 25.74 9.05
CA LYS A 71 6.65 25.83 10.52
C LYS A 71 6.89 24.46 11.17
N ARG A 72 7.55 24.50 12.31
CA ARG A 72 8.04 23.31 13.02
C ARG A 72 7.10 22.84 14.14
N ILE A 73 6.06 23.58 14.46
CA ILE A 73 5.14 23.27 15.56
C ILE A 73 3.85 22.71 14.98
N TRP A 74 3.49 21.49 15.40
CA TRP A 74 2.21 20.87 15.09
C TRP A 74 1.41 20.72 16.39
N ALA A 75 0.51 21.63 16.68
CA ALA A 75 -0.33 21.61 17.89
C ALA A 75 -1.73 21.03 17.63
N GLY A 76 -1.96 20.37 16.51
CA GLY A 76 -3.26 19.79 16.16
C GLY A 76 -3.78 18.72 17.14
N SER A 77 -2.95 18.28 18.09
CA SER A 77 -3.33 17.33 19.16
C SER A 77 -3.83 18.01 20.45
N HIS A 78 -3.68 19.33 20.59
CA HIS A 78 -4.03 20.06 21.81
C HIS A 78 -5.36 20.82 21.73
N TRP A 79 -6.26 20.41 20.84
CA TRP A 79 -7.61 20.99 20.75
C TRP A 79 -8.47 20.76 22.00
N SER A 80 -8.03 19.87 22.90
CA SER A 80 -8.76 19.55 24.13
C SER A 80 -8.68 20.63 25.23
N ASP A 81 -7.72 21.56 25.14
CA ASP A 81 -7.45 22.49 26.26
C ASP A 81 -8.15 23.83 26.09
N GLY A 82 -9.05 24.01 25.11
CA GLY A 82 -9.86 25.20 24.93
C GLY A 82 -9.10 26.47 24.51
N LEU A 83 -7.79 26.37 24.33
CA LEU A 83 -6.95 27.42 23.77
C LEU A 83 -6.96 27.27 22.26
N LEU A 84 -7.47 28.28 21.55
CA LEU A 84 -7.34 28.36 20.10
C LEU A 84 -5.85 28.26 19.74
N PRO A 85 -5.44 27.33 18.90
CA PRO A 85 -4.03 27.22 18.52
C PRO A 85 -3.63 28.56 17.89
N SER A 86 -2.53 29.15 18.35
CA SER A 86 -1.96 30.32 17.68
C SER A 86 -1.69 29.97 16.21
N GLU A 87 -1.73 30.95 15.32
CA GLU A 87 -1.42 30.77 13.87
C GLU A 87 -0.09 30.05 13.64
N ASP A 88 0.80 30.04 14.64
CA ASP A 88 2.09 29.38 14.64
C ASP A 88 2.04 27.88 14.86
N ALA A 89 0.89 27.30 15.21
CA ALA A 89 0.74 25.92 15.65
C ALA A 89 0.49 24.91 14.53
N PHE A 90 0.36 25.33 13.27
CA PHE A 90 0.01 24.48 12.14
C PHE A 90 1.18 24.29 11.16
N GLY A 91 2.26 23.66 11.60
CA GLY A 91 3.41 23.37 10.75
C GLY A 91 3.53 21.88 10.41
N ILE A 92 3.47 21.49 9.13
CA ILE A 92 3.61 20.09 8.67
C ILE A 92 5.07 19.66 8.52
N PHE A 93 6.04 20.56 8.66
CA PHE A 93 7.46 20.29 8.46
C PHE A 93 8.00 19.08 9.26
N PRO A 94 7.68 18.92 10.56
CA PRO A 94 8.12 17.77 11.34
C PRO A 94 7.59 16.44 10.78
N ALA A 95 6.37 16.43 10.25
CA ALA A 95 5.77 15.23 9.64
C ALA A 95 6.48 14.86 8.33
N ILE A 96 6.83 15.87 7.51
CA ILE A 96 7.60 15.65 6.28
C ILE A 96 8.98 15.08 6.60
N VAL A 97 9.71 15.70 7.52
CA VAL A 97 11.06 15.25 7.90
C VAL A 97 11.02 13.85 8.51
N SER A 98 10.09 13.60 9.43
CA SER A 98 9.97 12.27 10.05
C SER A 98 9.63 11.19 9.01
N SER A 99 8.75 11.48 8.07
CA SER A 99 8.40 10.56 6.97
C SER A 99 9.62 10.22 6.10
N VAL A 100 10.44 11.22 5.73
CA VAL A 100 11.67 11.02 4.96
C VAL A 100 12.68 10.19 5.73
N VAL A 101 12.92 10.52 7.00
CA VAL A 101 13.88 9.82 7.87
C VAL A 101 13.46 8.36 8.09
N VAL A 102 12.18 8.13 8.39
CA VAL A 102 11.63 6.78 8.61
C VAL A 102 11.73 5.94 7.33
N THR A 103 11.35 6.52 6.20
CA THR A 103 11.42 5.81 4.91
C THR A 103 12.85 5.51 4.52
N ALA A 104 13.77 6.48 4.63
CA ALA A 104 15.19 6.27 4.35
C ALA A 104 15.79 5.19 5.25
N GLY A 105 15.50 5.22 6.55
CA GLY A 105 15.94 4.20 7.51
C GLY A 105 15.44 2.81 7.15
N ALA A 106 14.15 2.69 6.86
CA ALA A 106 13.54 1.42 6.48
C ALA A 106 14.10 0.87 5.16
N VAL A 107 14.27 1.72 4.13
CA VAL A 107 14.82 1.31 2.83
C VAL A 107 16.28 0.93 2.92
N LEU A 108 17.09 1.68 3.64
CA LEU A 108 18.51 1.37 3.78
C LEU A 108 18.72 0.03 4.52
N ILE A 109 18.06 -0.15 5.65
CA ILE A 109 18.22 -1.38 6.46
C ILE A 109 17.51 -2.55 5.77
N GLY A 110 16.25 -2.38 5.38
CA GLY A 110 15.44 -3.42 4.75
C GLY A 110 15.96 -3.82 3.38
N GLY A 111 16.37 -2.84 2.57
CA GLY A 111 16.96 -3.09 1.27
C GLY A 111 18.28 -3.87 1.37
N PHE A 112 19.15 -3.50 2.29
CA PHE A 112 20.41 -4.23 2.53
C PHE A 112 20.13 -5.69 2.97
N LEU A 113 19.26 -5.88 3.96
CA LEU A 113 18.88 -7.22 4.44
C LEU A 113 18.19 -8.05 3.36
N GLY A 114 17.28 -7.42 2.58
CA GLY A 114 16.59 -8.08 1.49
C GLY A 114 17.53 -8.55 0.39
N VAL A 115 18.52 -7.73 0.00
CA VAL A 115 19.55 -8.14 -0.97
C VAL A 115 20.40 -9.28 -0.42
N CYS A 116 20.85 -9.22 0.84
CA CYS A 116 21.58 -10.30 1.48
C CYS A 116 20.76 -11.61 1.52
N ALA A 117 19.49 -11.53 1.88
CA ALA A 117 18.58 -12.68 1.89
C ALA A 117 18.37 -13.27 0.49
N ALA A 118 18.23 -12.43 -0.53
CA ALA A 118 18.09 -12.86 -1.92
C ALA A 118 19.35 -13.60 -2.42
N ILE A 119 20.54 -13.05 -2.15
CA ILE A 119 21.82 -13.69 -2.50
C ILE A 119 21.96 -15.04 -1.80
N PHE A 120 21.66 -15.08 -0.49
CA PHE A 120 21.68 -16.34 0.28
C PHE A 120 20.73 -17.38 -0.33
N MET A 121 19.52 -16.96 -0.69
CA MET A 121 18.51 -17.83 -1.27
C MET A 121 18.94 -18.42 -2.61
N VAL A 122 19.59 -17.63 -3.45
CA VAL A 122 20.00 -18.07 -4.80
C VAL A 122 21.20 -19.02 -4.74
N HIS A 123 22.21 -18.72 -3.90
CA HIS A 123 23.50 -19.39 -3.93
C HIS A 123 23.68 -20.48 -2.86
N TYR A 124 23.09 -20.31 -1.69
CA TYR A 124 23.36 -21.16 -0.52
C TYR A 124 22.16 -22.00 -0.08
N CYS A 125 20.94 -21.63 -0.47
CA CYS A 125 19.73 -22.30 0.02
C CYS A 125 19.52 -23.67 -0.62
N LEU A 126 19.26 -24.69 0.20
CA LEU A 126 18.90 -26.03 -0.26
C LEU A 126 17.59 -26.01 -1.06
N LYS A 127 17.53 -26.72 -2.19
CA LYS A 127 16.35 -26.75 -3.09
C LYS A 127 15.03 -27.09 -2.37
N LYS A 128 15.09 -27.94 -1.33
CA LYS A 128 13.91 -28.33 -0.54
C LYS A 128 13.36 -27.17 0.31
N ILE A 129 14.24 -26.34 0.88
CA ILE A 129 13.87 -25.24 1.76
C ILE A 129 13.42 -24.03 0.94
N LYS A 130 14.02 -23.84 -0.25
CA LYS A 130 13.70 -22.72 -1.15
C LYS A 130 12.20 -22.65 -1.50
N GLY A 131 11.55 -23.79 -1.76
CA GLY A 131 10.12 -23.82 -2.07
C GLY A 131 9.25 -23.34 -0.90
N ILE A 132 9.55 -23.79 0.32
CA ILE A 132 8.82 -23.40 1.52
C ILE A 132 9.01 -21.90 1.80
N TYR A 133 10.24 -21.41 1.67
CA TYR A 133 10.57 -20.02 1.91
C TYR A 133 9.87 -19.07 0.94
N VAL A 134 9.87 -19.35 -0.36
CA VAL A 134 9.13 -18.59 -1.37
C VAL A 134 7.63 -18.58 -1.08
N GLN A 135 7.09 -19.73 -0.63
CA GLN A 135 5.68 -19.84 -0.29
C GLN A 135 5.31 -18.99 0.92
N LEU A 136 6.17 -18.96 1.95
CA LEU A 136 6.01 -18.09 3.13
C LEU A 136 6.07 -16.60 2.76
N ILE A 137 7.03 -16.19 1.92
CA ILE A 137 7.12 -14.81 1.45
C ILE A 137 5.84 -14.42 0.69
N ASN A 138 5.37 -15.25 -0.24
CA ASN A 138 4.15 -14.97 -0.98
C ASN A 138 2.91 -14.86 -0.06
N LEU A 139 2.86 -15.68 0.98
CA LEU A 139 1.79 -15.60 1.99
C LEU A 139 1.85 -14.29 2.77
N LEU A 140 3.03 -13.90 3.23
CA LEU A 140 3.24 -12.65 3.95
C LEU A 140 2.97 -11.43 3.04
N ALA A 141 3.42 -11.46 1.79
CA ALA A 141 3.14 -10.40 0.81
C ALA A 141 1.64 -10.24 0.49
N GLY A 142 0.84 -11.29 0.70
CA GLY A 142 -0.61 -11.25 0.55
C GLY A 142 -1.34 -10.53 1.70
N ILE A 143 -0.67 -10.26 2.81
CA ILE A 143 -1.29 -9.56 3.96
C ILE A 143 -1.38 -8.06 3.66
N PRO A 144 -2.57 -7.43 3.76
CA PRO A 144 -2.70 -5.99 3.58
C PRO A 144 -1.81 -5.20 4.54
N SER A 145 -1.12 -4.16 4.05
CA SER A 145 -0.19 -3.34 4.83
C SER A 145 -0.81 -2.72 6.09
N ILE A 146 -2.12 -2.46 6.07
CA ILE A 146 -2.86 -1.93 7.22
C ILE A 146 -2.83 -2.90 8.43
N VAL A 147 -2.80 -4.21 8.17
CA VAL A 147 -2.71 -5.24 9.22
C VAL A 147 -1.35 -5.17 9.90
N TYR A 148 -0.26 -5.00 9.14
CA TYR A 148 1.07 -4.81 9.70
C TYR A 148 1.15 -3.54 10.56
N GLY A 149 0.56 -2.44 10.10
CA GLY A 149 0.46 -1.20 10.88
C GLY A 149 -0.31 -1.39 12.18
N PHE A 150 -1.44 -2.08 12.13
CA PHE A 150 -2.25 -2.37 13.32
C PHE A 150 -1.50 -3.27 14.32
N VAL A 151 -0.89 -4.35 13.87
CA VAL A 151 -0.07 -5.23 14.72
C VAL A 151 1.12 -4.47 15.30
N GLY A 152 1.75 -3.60 14.51
CA GLY A 152 2.82 -2.72 14.98
C GLY A 152 2.37 -1.85 16.15
N LEU A 153 1.20 -1.21 16.04
CA LEU A 153 0.65 -0.39 17.11
C LEU A 153 0.29 -1.19 18.37
N GLN A 154 -0.29 -2.38 18.22
CA GLN A 154 -0.79 -3.15 19.35
C GLN A 154 0.29 -3.99 20.04
N VAL A 155 1.30 -4.43 19.33
CA VAL A 155 2.33 -5.34 19.85
C VAL A 155 3.69 -4.68 19.94
N LEU A 156 4.17 -4.09 18.84
CA LEU A 156 5.53 -3.57 18.74
C LEU A 156 5.71 -2.29 19.58
N VAL A 157 4.75 -1.38 19.55
CA VAL A 157 4.81 -0.12 20.32
C VAL A 157 4.86 -0.39 21.84
N PRO A 158 3.98 -1.21 22.45
CA PRO A 158 4.08 -1.54 23.87
C PRO A 158 5.36 -2.30 24.23
N LEU A 159 5.84 -3.15 23.32
CA LEU A 159 7.10 -3.88 23.53
C LEU A 159 8.29 -2.92 23.57
N LEU A 160 8.37 -1.99 22.62
CA LEU A 160 9.41 -0.96 22.57
C LEU A 160 9.34 -0.03 23.77
N GLN A 161 8.15 0.33 24.23
CA GLN A 161 7.94 1.12 25.44
C GLN A 161 8.51 0.44 26.69
N LYS A 162 8.28 -0.86 26.82
CA LYS A 162 8.82 -1.66 27.94
C LYS A 162 10.34 -1.79 27.90
N ILE A 163 10.92 -1.92 26.70
CA ILE A 163 12.37 -2.11 26.53
C ILE A 163 13.12 -0.79 26.68
N SER A 164 12.58 0.28 26.10
CA SER A 164 13.25 1.61 26.09
C SER A 164 13.01 2.41 27.36
N GLY A 165 12.01 2.07 28.18
CA GLY A 165 11.59 2.87 29.33
C GLY A 165 11.02 4.25 28.97
N ALA A 166 10.74 4.51 27.68
CA ALA A 166 10.22 5.77 27.20
C ALA A 166 8.74 5.95 27.58
N GLN A 167 8.31 7.19 27.81
CA GLN A 167 6.90 7.50 28.11
C GLN A 167 5.96 7.09 26.96
N SER A 168 6.45 7.09 25.73
CA SER A 168 5.70 6.65 24.56
C SER A 168 6.57 5.73 23.69
N GLY A 169 6.07 4.55 23.37
CA GLY A 169 6.69 3.66 22.39
C GLY A 169 6.45 4.10 20.93
N MET A 170 5.62 5.12 20.72
CA MET A 170 5.39 5.71 19.41
C MET A 170 6.55 6.64 19.05
N GLY A 171 7.36 6.23 18.10
CA GLY A 171 8.48 7.02 17.64
C GLY A 171 8.99 6.58 16.27
N PRO A 172 9.94 7.30 15.68
CA PRO A 172 10.51 6.95 14.37
C PRO A 172 11.07 5.53 14.34
N LEU A 173 11.59 5.04 15.46
CA LEU A 173 12.13 3.68 15.56
C LEU A 173 11.04 2.60 15.40
N ALA A 174 9.87 2.79 16.04
CA ALA A 174 8.73 1.90 15.86
C ALA A 174 8.25 1.89 14.41
N ALA A 175 8.15 3.06 13.79
CA ALA A 175 7.75 3.21 12.40
C ALA A 175 8.76 2.53 11.44
N VAL A 176 10.06 2.71 11.66
CA VAL A 176 11.12 2.04 10.88
C VAL A 176 11.00 0.53 11.00
N LEU A 177 10.79 -0.02 12.20
CA LEU A 177 10.69 -1.47 12.40
C LEU A 177 9.43 -2.07 11.74
N VAL A 178 8.30 -1.36 11.79
CA VAL A 178 7.07 -1.80 11.09
C VAL A 178 7.29 -1.78 9.57
N LEU A 179 7.88 -0.72 9.03
CA LEU A 179 8.20 -0.63 7.60
C LEU A 179 9.25 -1.65 7.19
N LEU A 180 10.24 -1.91 8.05
CA LEU A 180 11.25 -2.94 7.81
C LEU A 180 10.62 -4.32 7.66
N SER A 181 9.68 -4.67 8.53
CA SER A 181 8.98 -5.94 8.42
C SER A 181 8.18 -6.05 7.12
N LEU A 182 7.67 -4.95 6.59
CA LEU A 182 6.95 -4.88 5.33
C LEU A 182 7.88 -4.98 4.11
N ILE A 183 9.04 -4.34 4.15
CA ILE A 183 10.03 -4.32 3.04
C ILE A 183 10.78 -5.66 2.93
N HIS A 184 10.94 -6.37 4.05
CA HIS A 184 11.66 -7.66 4.09
C HIS A 184 10.88 -8.83 3.49
N ILE A 185 9.60 -8.60 3.15
CA ILE A 185 8.72 -9.55 2.47
C ILE A 185 8.80 -9.39 0.96
#